data_af6ff0a3ecaff324f6594bffb0fbd141
#
_entry.id   af6ff0a3ecaff324f6594bffb0fbd141
#
_cell.length_a   1.000
_cell.length_b   1.000
_cell.length_c   1.000
_cell.angle_alpha   90.00
_cell.angle_beta   90.00
_cell.angle_gamma   90.00
#
_symmetry.space_group_name_H-M   'P 1'
#
loop_
_entity.id
_entity.type
_entity.pdbx_description
1 polymer ?
#
loop_
_entity_poly.entity_id
_entity_poly.type
_entity_poly.pdbx_seq_one_letter_code
_entity_poly.pdbx_strand_id
1 'polypeptide(L)'
;MSAIYDLRSFLDLLEQHGQLSRIKKPVSITHEAADIGATIERTGGAAPLFENIGFDEWKLFSSAVANQERVALALECSKSEVTSRMAFALEPANAVPPVLVKEAGWQRHVLTDLDKIDVGELPIPKHAVGDGGRFITGGVIVSKNPETGVGNLGYNRMEILGPRTFGMNINQWRDVQRSHAIAEAQGKPLGIAVAIGVDPAILIAAGCKYEGDENQIAGAIRGKPVEVVRGLTVDVDTIPAHAELVIEGHVLPGVRREEGPLAEFHGYYGEPWNSPVFEVTAIAHRENPIFQTIVPGWNEHIYIGNVLPREPLLMRFASHASKNVQAVHIPPYTNGFLVVVQLKKKTNMGEPRNVALGAFAAHPNFRVCVVVESDVNIYDPSDLMWALTTRVDWGQDIFTVPHAQGHEMDPANDSKGIGTKIGIDATFDKGRRPYGSRVSYPMVELAKYLS
;
A
#
# COMPACT_ATOMS: atom_id res chain seq x y z
N MET A 1 -24.49 8.07 7.18
CA MET A 1 -23.03 7.95 7.38
C MET A 1 -22.39 9.24 6.89
N SER A 2 -21.49 9.83 7.65
CA SER A 2 -20.70 10.99 7.22
C SER A 2 -19.76 10.52 6.10
N ALA A 3 -19.78 11.15 4.93
CA ALA A 3 -18.85 10.79 3.85
C ALA A 3 -17.41 11.08 4.29
N ILE A 4 -16.51 10.12 4.08
CA ILE A 4 -15.07 10.30 4.31
C ILE A 4 -14.56 11.36 3.34
N TYR A 5 -13.76 12.30 3.83
CA TYR A 5 -13.14 13.35 3.01
C TYR A 5 -11.71 13.70 3.47
N ASP A 6 -11.30 13.25 4.67
CA ASP A 6 -9.96 13.42 5.22
C ASP A 6 -9.63 12.29 6.19
N LEU A 7 -8.41 12.32 6.75
CA LEU A 7 -7.99 11.35 7.76
C LEU A 7 -8.88 11.39 9.01
N ARG A 8 -9.29 12.58 9.48
CA ARG A 8 -10.04 12.72 10.74
C ARG A 8 -11.42 12.08 10.65
N SER A 9 -12.15 12.32 9.57
CA SER A 9 -13.45 11.67 9.31
C SER A 9 -13.32 10.15 9.17
N PHE A 10 -12.19 9.66 8.66
CA PHE A 10 -11.90 8.22 8.64
C PHE A 10 -11.61 7.67 10.03
N LEU A 11 -10.85 8.38 10.87
CA LEU A 11 -10.62 7.98 12.26
C LEU A 11 -11.92 7.90 13.06
N ASP A 12 -12.83 8.86 12.85
CA ASP A 12 -14.16 8.82 13.49
C ASP A 12 -14.96 7.59 13.05
N LEU A 13 -14.88 7.22 11.76
CA LEU A 13 -15.51 6.00 11.25
C LEU A 13 -14.87 4.73 11.84
N LEU A 14 -13.54 4.67 11.92
CA LEU A 14 -12.84 3.56 12.55
C LEU A 14 -13.25 3.39 14.03
N GLU A 15 -13.37 4.49 14.76
CA GLU A 15 -13.78 4.47 16.17
C GLU A 15 -15.22 3.94 16.33
N GLN A 16 -16.15 4.39 15.48
CA GLN A 16 -17.54 3.89 15.47
C GLN A 16 -17.64 2.39 15.20
N HIS A 17 -16.68 1.81 14.45
CA HIS A 17 -16.65 0.38 14.13
C HIS A 17 -15.70 -0.43 15.04
N GLY A 18 -15.18 0.16 16.13
CA GLY A 18 -14.25 -0.51 17.02
C GLY A 18 -12.89 -0.86 16.37
N GLN A 19 -12.55 -0.18 15.29
CA GLN A 19 -11.31 -0.36 14.52
C GLN A 19 -10.23 0.68 14.86
N LEU A 20 -10.42 1.53 15.89
CA LEU A 20 -9.45 2.49 16.39
C LEU A 20 -9.15 2.26 17.87
N SER A 21 -7.85 2.25 18.22
CA SER A 21 -7.36 2.21 19.59
C SER A 21 -6.61 3.50 19.92
N ARG A 22 -7.13 4.30 20.87
CA ARG A 22 -6.46 5.52 21.36
C ARG A 22 -5.44 5.16 22.44
N ILE A 23 -4.16 5.39 22.18
CA ILE A 23 -3.05 5.09 23.09
C ILE A 23 -2.61 6.37 23.76
N LYS A 24 -2.97 6.54 25.04
CA LYS A 24 -2.68 7.74 25.85
C LYS A 24 -1.39 7.65 26.65
N LYS A 25 -0.88 6.42 26.85
CA LYS A 25 0.42 6.23 27.52
C LYS A 25 1.54 6.82 26.66
N PRO A 26 2.59 7.35 27.28
CA PRO A 26 3.77 7.79 26.53
C PRO A 26 4.32 6.64 25.67
N VAL A 27 4.61 6.93 24.40
CA VAL A 27 5.18 5.99 23.43
C VAL A 27 6.32 6.69 22.68
N SER A 28 7.46 6.03 22.59
CA SER A 28 8.58 6.51 21.80
C SER A 28 8.32 6.33 20.30
N ILE A 29 8.66 7.34 19.49
CA ILE A 29 8.66 7.23 18.03
C ILE A 29 9.88 6.45 17.52
N THR A 30 10.84 6.13 18.39
CA THR A 30 11.98 5.28 18.07
C THR A 30 11.64 3.84 18.43
N HIS A 31 11.31 3.04 17.45
CA HIS A 31 10.95 1.62 17.47
C HIS A 31 9.61 1.28 18.14
N GLU A 32 9.28 1.86 19.31
CA GLU A 32 8.14 1.40 20.12
C GLU A 32 6.79 1.60 19.41
N ALA A 33 6.54 2.78 18.82
CA ALA A 33 5.32 3.02 18.06
C ALA A 33 5.18 2.07 16.86
N ALA A 34 6.27 1.80 16.16
CA ALA A 34 6.30 0.88 15.03
C ALA A 34 6.09 -0.58 15.47
N ASP A 35 6.68 -1.01 16.59
CA ASP A 35 6.51 -2.36 17.15
C ASP A 35 5.07 -2.59 17.59
N ILE A 36 4.43 -1.61 18.24
CA ILE A 36 3.01 -1.65 18.58
C ILE A 36 2.16 -1.77 17.32
N GLY A 37 2.42 -0.95 16.28
CA GLY A 37 1.74 -1.03 14.99
C GLY A 37 1.88 -2.40 14.33
N ALA A 38 3.10 -2.91 14.21
CA ALA A 38 3.41 -4.23 13.66
C ALA A 38 2.70 -5.36 14.44
N THR A 39 2.68 -5.27 15.78
CA THR A 39 1.99 -6.25 16.63
C THR A 39 0.48 -6.22 16.41
N ILE A 40 -0.12 -5.04 16.30
CA ILE A 40 -1.54 -4.87 16.00
C ILE A 40 -1.87 -5.45 14.62
N GLU A 41 -1.06 -5.19 13.61
CA GLU A 41 -1.28 -5.74 12.27
C GLU A 41 -1.18 -7.27 12.24
N ARG A 42 -0.24 -7.85 12.99
CA ARG A 42 -0.07 -9.30 13.11
C ARG A 42 -1.21 -9.97 13.86
N THR A 43 -1.76 -9.32 14.88
CA THR A 43 -2.81 -9.89 15.74
C THR A 43 -4.23 -9.53 15.30
N GLY A 44 -4.37 -8.69 14.27
CA GLY A 44 -5.67 -8.22 13.77
C GLY A 44 -6.35 -7.19 14.68
N GLY A 45 -5.58 -6.49 15.52
CA GLY A 45 -6.11 -5.46 16.44
C GLY A 45 -6.57 -4.18 15.74
N ALA A 46 -7.23 -3.30 16.51
CA ALA A 46 -7.68 -1.99 16.04
C ALA A 46 -6.48 -1.03 15.79
N ALA A 47 -6.54 -0.18 14.76
CA ALA A 47 -5.46 0.72 14.35
C ALA A 47 -5.07 1.69 15.50
N PRO A 48 -3.77 1.90 15.78
CA PRO A 48 -3.33 2.71 16.89
C PRO A 48 -3.28 4.20 16.53
N LEU A 49 -3.93 5.03 17.34
CA LEU A 49 -3.72 6.48 17.40
C LEU A 49 -2.97 6.81 18.67
N PHE A 50 -1.69 7.14 18.57
CA PHE A 50 -0.84 7.52 19.69
C PHE A 50 -1.03 9.01 20.00
N GLU A 51 -1.56 9.30 21.18
CA GLU A 51 -1.88 10.67 21.61
C GLU A 51 -0.77 11.33 22.43
N ASN A 52 0.25 10.56 22.87
CA ASN A 52 1.37 11.05 23.65
C ASN A 52 2.67 10.42 23.11
N ILE A 53 3.36 11.13 22.22
CA ILE A 53 4.57 10.69 21.53
C ILE A 53 5.80 11.53 21.86
N GLY A 54 5.72 12.41 22.88
CA GLY A 54 6.79 13.30 23.28
C GLY A 54 6.97 14.52 22.36
N PHE A 55 6.00 14.83 21.50
CA PHE A 55 5.92 16.02 20.66
C PHE A 55 4.62 16.75 21.01
N ASP A 56 4.72 17.96 21.48
CA ASP A 56 3.54 18.76 21.82
C ASP A 56 2.68 18.98 20.56
N GLU A 57 1.33 18.93 20.77
CA GLU A 57 0.32 19.10 19.71
C GLU A 57 0.27 18.01 18.63
N TRP A 58 1.27 17.13 18.53
CA TRP A 58 1.30 16.06 17.54
C TRP A 58 0.72 14.73 18.04
N LYS A 59 0.06 14.04 17.14
CA LYS A 59 -0.31 12.63 17.29
C LYS A 59 0.33 11.81 16.18
N LEU A 60 0.49 10.52 16.43
CA LEU A 60 0.98 9.57 15.42
C LEU A 60 -0.11 8.53 15.14
N PHE A 61 -0.31 8.20 13.88
CA PHE A 61 -1.27 7.20 13.43
C PHE A 61 -0.64 6.21 12.45
N SER A 62 -1.00 4.93 12.54
CA SER A 62 -0.57 3.89 11.59
C SER A 62 -1.66 2.84 11.38
N SER A 63 -1.42 1.94 10.44
CA SER A 63 -2.29 0.77 10.16
C SER A 63 -3.69 1.13 9.66
N ALA A 64 -3.82 2.24 8.91
CA ALA A 64 -5.10 2.73 8.38
C ALA A 64 -5.86 1.66 7.56
N VAL A 65 -5.16 0.92 6.70
CA VAL A 65 -5.74 -0.07 5.77
C VAL A 65 -5.06 -1.45 5.91
N ALA A 66 -4.66 -1.82 7.12
CA ALA A 66 -3.87 -3.02 7.40
C ALA A 66 -4.68 -4.34 7.45
N ASN A 67 -5.99 -4.30 7.26
CA ASN A 67 -6.84 -5.48 7.16
C ASN A 67 -8.05 -5.23 6.28
N GLN A 68 -8.75 -6.30 5.87
CA GLN A 68 -9.92 -6.21 5.00
C GLN A 68 -11.08 -5.38 5.57
N GLU A 69 -11.26 -5.35 6.90
CA GLU A 69 -12.31 -4.55 7.53
C GLU A 69 -12.05 -3.06 7.30
N ARG A 70 -10.85 -2.59 7.66
CA ARG A 70 -10.46 -1.19 7.48
C ARG A 70 -10.38 -0.78 6.01
N VAL A 71 -9.94 -1.69 5.12
CA VAL A 71 -9.99 -1.47 3.67
C VAL A 71 -11.42 -1.29 3.18
N ALA A 72 -12.35 -2.15 3.59
CA ALA A 72 -13.75 -2.05 3.22
C ALA A 72 -14.39 -0.74 3.72
N LEU A 73 -14.06 -0.32 4.96
CA LEU A 73 -14.46 0.98 5.50
C LEU A 73 -13.86 2.14 4.69
N ALA A 74 -12.56 2.07 4.35
CA ALA A 74 -11.88 3.08 3.56
C ALA A 74 -12.47 3.24 2.15
N LEU A 75 -12.92 2.14 1.53
CA LEU A 75 -13.53 2.10 0.20
C LEU A 75 -15.06 2.30 0.24
N GLU A 76 -15.67 2.41 1.43
CA GLU A 76 -17.12 2.53 1.63
C GLU A 76 -17.90 1.40 0.94
N CYS A 77 -17.43 0.15 1.09
CA CYS A 77 -18.03 -1.04 0.49
C CYS A 77 -17.99 -2.24 1.46
N SER A 78 -18.59 -3.35 1.10
CA SER A 78 -18.43 -4.61 1.83
C SER A 78 -17.08 -5.27 1.52
N LYS A 79 -16.61 -6.17 2.41
CA LYS A 79 -15.35 -6.91 2.19
C LYS A 79 -15.33 -7.69 0.87
N SER A 80 -16.47 -8.25 0.47
CA SER A 80 -16.59 -9.00 -0.79
C SER A 80 -16.55 -8.12 -2.03
N GLU A 81 -16.76 -6.82 -1.89
CA GLU A 81 -16.76 -5.85 -2.99
C GLU A 81 -15.41 -5.14 -3.18
N VAL A 82 -14.45 -5.31 -2.26
CA VAL A 82 -13.15 -4.60 -2.30
C VAL A 82 -12.48 -4.72 -3.67
N THR A 83 -12.27 -5.93 -4.18
CA THR A 83 -11.61 -6.15 -5.48
C THR A 83 -12.39 -5.54 -6.64
N SER A 84 -13.72 -5.64 -6.65
CA SER A 84 -14.58 -5.04 -7.69
C SER A 84 -14.63 -3.51 -7.61
N ARG A 85 -14.63 -2.94 -6.39
CA ARG A 85 -14.57 -1.49 -6.15
C ARG A 85 -13.25 -0.91 -6.64
N MET A 86 -12.14 -1.59 -6.36
CA MET A 86 -10.82 -1.20 -6.88
C MET A 86 -10.76 -1.36 -8.41
N ALA A 87 -11.31 -2.45 -8.98
CA ALA A 87 -11.39 -2.61 -10.44
C ALA A 87 -12.17 -1.48 -11.10
N PHE A 88 -13.28 -1.06 -10.50
CA PHE A 88 -14.07 0.09 -10.97
C PHE A 88 -13.26 1.38 -10.92
N ALA A 89 -12.56 1.65 -9.82
CA ALA A 89 -11.81 2.89 -9.63
C ALA A 89 -10.59 2.99 -10.55
N LEU A 90 -9.97 1.86 -10.90
CA LEU A 90 -8.82 1.79 -11.80
C LEU A 90 -9.19 1.84 -13.30
N GLU A 91 -10.47 1.76 -13.63
CA GLU A 91 -10.91 1.86 -15.03
C GLU A 91 -10.91 3.32 -15.47
N PRO A 92 -10.15 3.71 -16.52
CA PRO A 92 -10.04 5.10 -16.97
C PRO A 92 -11.38 5.79 -17.28
N ALA A 93 -12.36 5.02 -17.72
CA ALA A 93 -13.71 5.53 -18.01
C ALA A 93 -14.46 6.03 -16.75
N ASN A 94 -14.03 5.62 -15.56
CA ASN A 94 -14.61 5.99 -14.27
C ASN A 94 -13.80 7.07 -13.54
N ALA A 95 -12.73 7.57 -14.16
CA ALA A 95 -11.87 8.60 -13.58
C ALA A 95 -12.68 9.85 -13.21
N VAL A 96 -12.46 10.38 -11.99
CA VAL A 96 -13.10 11.62 -11.52
C VAL A 96 -12.00 12.66 -11.28
N PRO A 97 -11.84 13.65 -12.17
CA PRO A 97 -10.80 14.67 -12.05
C PRO A 97 -10.86 15.43 -10.74
N PRO A 98 -9.71 15.81 -10.15
CA PRO A 98 -9.69 16.66 -8.96
C PRO A 98 -10.21 18.07 -9.25
N VAL A 99 -10.62 18.79 -8.21
CA VAL A 99 -11.05 20.18 -8.29
C VAL A 99 -10.09 21.08 -7.53
N LEU A 100 -9.60 22.12 -8.19
CA LEU A 100 -8.73 23.12 -7.56
C LEU A 100 -9.55 24.04 -6.65
N VAL A 101 -9.20 24.09 -5.36
CA VAL A 101 -9.77 25.01 -4.37
C VAL A 101 -8.75 26.06 -3.96
N LYS A 102 -9.21 27.14 -3.25
CA LYS A 102 -8.35 28.27 -2.92
C LYS A 102 -7.55 28.07 -1.65
N GLU A 103 -8.10 27.33 -0.69
CA GLU A 103 -7.56 27.18 0.67
C GLU A 103 -7.49 25.71 1.04
N ALA A 104 -6.51 25.36 1.86
CA ALA A 104 -6.34 24.03 2.41
C ALA A 104 -6.26 24.08 3.94
N GLY A 105 -6.74 23.00 4.58
CA GLY A 105 -6.72 22.89 6.03
C GLY A 105 -5.30 22.92 6.62
N TRP A 106 -4.32 22.40 5.90
CA TRP A 106 -2.91 22.36 6.31
C TRP A 106 -2.18 23.71 6.19
N GLN A 107 -2.76 24.73 5.54
CA GLN A 107 -2.19 26.08 5.46
C GLN A 107 -2.41 26.89 6.75
N ARG A 108 -2.76 26.25 7.86
CA ARG A 108 -3.00 26.92 9.14
C ARG A 108 -1.71 27.39 9.81
N HIS A 109 -0.70 26.53 9.83
CA HIS A 109 0.65 26.85 10.29
C HIS A 109 1.60 26.66 9.12
N VAL A 110 2.25 27.74 8.69
CA VAL A 110 3.12 27.75 7.51
C VAL A 110 4.50 28.26 7.91
N LEU A 111 5.52 27.45 7.65
CA LEU A 111 6.93 27.79 7.86
C LEU A 111 7.66 27.76 6.52
N THR A 112 8.07 28.92 6.03
CA THR A 112 8.85 29.11 4.79
C THR A 112 10.20 29.80 5.03
N ASP A 113 10.49 30.21 6.27
CA ASP A 113 11.76 30.75 6.66
C ASP A 113 12.80 29.62 6.72
N LEU A 114 13.68 29.58 5.73
CA LEU A 114 14.64 28.49 5.55
C LEU A 114 15.60 28.32 6.74
N ASP A 115 15.90 29.37 7.46
CA ASP A 115 16.79 29.33 8.63
C ASP A 115 16.11 28.70 9.87
N LYS A 116 14.78 28.60 9.84
CA LYS A 116 13.97 28.03 10.92
C LYS A 116 13.45 26.63 10.61
N ILE A 117 13.59 26.16 9.37
CA ILE A 117 13.14 24.80 9.00
C ILE A 117 14.09 23.78 9.61
N ASP A 118 13.55 22.93 10.48
CA ASP A 118 14.22 21.71 10.96
C ASP A 118 13.23 20.53 10.92
N VAL A 119 13.43 19.62 9.98
CA VAL A 119 12.62 18.42 9.86
C VAL A 119 12.83 17.44 11.03
N GLY A 120 13.88 17.65 11.82
CA GLY A 120 14.12 16.94 13.08
C GLY A 120 13.05 17.20 14.13
N GLU A 121 12.37 18.33 14.08
CA GLU A 121 11.27 18.72 14.97
C GLU A 121 9.93 18.04 14.60
N LEU A 122 9.85 17.34 13.48
CA LEU A 122 8.65 16.56 13.10
C LEU A 122 8.70 15.17 13.76
N PRO A 123 7.54 14.57 14.13
CA PRO A 123 7.49 13.26 14.77
C PRO A 123 7.67 12.11 13.77
N ILE A 124 8.69 12.20 12.93
CA ILE A 124 9.04 11.18 11.95
C ILE A 124 9.62 9.96 12.67
N PRO A 125 9.06 8.74 12.56
CA PRO A 125 9.54 7.59 13.33
C PRO A 125 10.85 7.02 12.80
N LYS A 126 11.61 6.36 13.69
CA LYS A 126 12.53 5.28 13.33
C LYS A 126 11.79 3.96 13.57
N HIS A 127 11.55 3.17 12.52
CA HIS A 127 10.65 2.02 12.59
C HIS A 127 11.36 0.77 13.11
N ALA A 128 12.21 0.15 12.29
CA ALA A 128 12.88 -1.09 12.65
C ALA A 128 14.27 -0.85 13.27
N VAL A 129 14.77 -1.82 14.04
CA VAL A 129 16.05 -1.71 14.77
C VAL A 129 17.22 -1.46 13.82
N GLY A 130 17.21 -2.09 12.65
CA GLY A 130 18.28 -1.96 11.65
C GLY A 130 18.10 -0.82 10.65
N ASP A 131 17.06 0.02 10.79
CA ASP A 131 16.91 1.18 9.92
C ASP A 131 18.07 2.18 10.10
N GLY A 132 18.52 2.82 9.03
CA GLY A 132 19.61 3.81 9.04
C GLY A 132 19.30 5.02 9.90
N GLY A 133 18.07 5.54 9.81
CA GLY A 133 17.61 6.73 10.49
C GLY A 133 16.12 6.80 10.72
N ARG A 134 15.59 8.02 10.78
CA ARG A 134 14.17 8.35 10.85
C ARG A 134 13.63 8.52 9.42
N PHE A 135 12.53 7.84 9.08
CA PHE A 135 11.99 7.80 7.73
C PHE A 135 10.53 8.25 7.65
N ILE A 136 10.21 9.05 6.64
CA ILE A 136 8.83 9.20 6.14
C ILE A 136 8.54 7.99 5.26
N THR A 137 7.56 7.17 5.66
CA THR A 137 7.13 5.95 4.96
C THR A 137 5.68 6.03 4.49
N GLY A 138 4.85 6.87 5.13
CA GLY A 138 3.43 7.07 4.83
C GLY A 138 3.13 8.39 4.10
N GLY A 139 4.14 9.12 3.64
CA GLY A 139 3.97 10.37 2.89
C GLY A 139 3.62 10.10 1.42
N VAL A 140 2.52 10.68 0.96
CA VAL A 140 2.14 10.68 -0.46
C VAL A 140 2.95 11.77 -1.17
N ILE A 141 3.82 11.35 -2.08
CA ILE A 141 4.61 12.25 -2.93
C ILE A 141 3.72 12.78 -4.04
N VAL A 142 3.58 14.09 -4.09
CA VAL A 142 2.83 14.80 -5.14
C VAL A 142 3.83 15.50 -6.05
N SER A 143 3.80 15.18 -7.32
CA SER A 143 4.68 15.77 -8.32
C SER A 143 3.93 16.07 -9.61
N LYS A 144 4.56 16.80 -10.52
CA LYS A 144 4.03 17.10 -11.83
C LYS A 144 5.08 16.77 -12.89
N ASN A 145 4.69 16.09 -13.94
CA ASN A 145 5.59 15.82 -15.06
C ASN A 145 5.96 17.15 -15.75
N PRO A 146 7.25 17.50 -15.85
CA PRO A 146 7.69 18.79 -16.39
C PRO A 146 7.35 19.03 -17.87
N GLU A 147 7.13 17.98 -18.66
CA GLU A 147 6.83 18.07 -20.09
C GLU A 147 5.33 18.10 -20.36
N THR A 148 4.57 17.23 -19.67
CA THR A 148 3.14 17.04 -19.95
C THR A 148 2.24 17.84 -19.00
N GLY A 149 2.76 18.27 -17.86
CA GLY A 149 1.98 18.92 -16.80
C GLY A 149 1.05 17.97 -16.02
N VAL A 150 1.06 16.67 -16.31
CA VAL A 150 0.21 15.69 -15.62
C VAL A 150 0.69 15.50 -14.19
N GLY A 151 -0.25 15.57 -13.24
CA GLY A 151 -0.01 15.28 -11.82
C GLY A 151 0.29 13.80 -11.59
N ASN A 152 0.98 13.51 -10.50
CA ASN A 152 1.30 12.15 -10.07
C ASN A 152 1.30 12.06 -8.55
N LEU A 153 0.69 11.02 -8.02
CA LEU A 153 0.83 10.60 -6.63
C LEU A 153 1.64 9.31 -6.55
N GLY A 154 2.44 9.18 -5.49
CA GLY A 154 3.21 7.94 -5.29
C GLY A 154 3.84 7.84 -3.91
N TYR A 155 4.56 6.76 -3.68
CA TYR A 155 5.32 6.54 -2.44
C TYR A 155 6.81 6.41 -2.74
N ASN A 156 7.59 7.21 -2.02
CA ASN A 156 9.04 7.10 -1.97
C ASN A 156 9.46 7.29 -0.53
N ARG A 157 10.23 6.33 0.04
CA ARG A 157 10.78 6.47 1.38
C ARG A 157 11.75 7.64 1.42
N MET A 158 11.77 8.38 2.53
CA MET A 158 12.62 9.56 2.69
C MET A 158 13.28 9.52 4.06
N GLU A 159 14.61 9.45 4.09
CA GLU A 159 15.43 9.48 5.30
C GLU A 159 15.87 10.90 5.64
N ILE A 160 15.79 11.30 6.91
CA ILE A 160 16.36 12.57 7.38
C ILE A 160 17.88 12.50 7.27
N LEU A 161 18.48 13.40 6.47
CA LEU A 161 19.94 13.53 6.32
C LEU A 161 20.49 14.86 6.86
N GLY A 162 19.62 15.76 7.27
CA GLY A 162 19.98 17.04 7.85
C GLY A 162 18.75 17.90 8.15
N PRO A 163 18.93 19.09 8.73
CA PRO A 163 17.79 19.92 9.17
C PRO A 163 16.75 20.21 8.07
N ARG A 164 17.18 20.35 6.82
CA ARG A 164 16.32 20.63 5.67
C ARG A 164 16.43 19.61 4.54
N THR A 165 17.06 18.46 4.78
CA THR A 165 17.37 17.54 3.69
C THR A 165 16.93 16.13 4.01
N PHE A 166 16.36 15.48 2.98
CA PHE A 166 16.08 14.04 2.99
C PHE A 166 16.85 13.35 1.85
N GLY A 167 17.29 12.11 2.09
CA GLY A 167 17.57 11.16 1.03
C GLY A 167 16.26 10.57 0.56
N MET A 168 15.96 10.68 -0.72
CA MET A 168 14.70 10.20 -1.29
C MET A 168 14.96 9.01 -2.21
N ASN A 169 14.51 7.81 -1.81
CA ASN A 169 14.67 6.62 -2.65
C ASN A 169 13.71 6.66 -3.83
N ILE A 170 14.21 7.02 -5.00
CA ILE A 170 13.44 7.09 -6.25
C ILE A 170 13.77 5.85 -7.10
N ASN A 171 12.90 4.86 -7.04
CA ASN A 171 13.04 3.64 -7.82
C ASN A 171 12.77 3.90 -9.31
N GLN A 172 13.58 3.27 -10.19
CA GLN A 172 13.55 3.43 -11.65
C GLN A 172 12.18 3.13 -12.32
N TRP A 173 11.29 2.42 -11.63
CA TRP A 173 9.97 2.03 -12.14
C TRP A 173 8.85 3.00 -11.75
N ARG A 174 9.16 4.10 -11.02
CA ARG A 174 8.19 5.08 -10.54
C ARG A 174 8.09 6.28 -11.50
N ASP A 175 6.88 6.85 -11.63
CA ASP A 175 6.65 7.99 -12.51
C ASP A 175 7.39 9.26 -12.05
N VAL A 176 7.57 9.44 -10.75
CA VAL A 176 8.43 10.51 -10.20
C VAL A 176 9.88 10.38 -10.69
N GLN A 177 10.40 9.17 -10.96
CA GLN A 177 11.72 8.97 -11.55
C GLN A 177 11.80 9.56 -12.96
N ARG A 178 10.76 9.32 -13.77
CA ARG A 178 10.71 9.91 -15.13
C ARG A 178 10.70 11.44 -15.06
N SER A 179 9.87 12.01 -14.17
CA SER A 179 9.79 13.46 -13.97
C SER A 179 11.11 14.04 -13.47
N HIS A 180 11.78 13.36 -12.52
CA HIS A 180 13.08 13.77 -12.02
C HIS A 180 14.15 13.69 -13.12
N ALA A 181 14.21 12.62 -13.90
CA ALA A 181 15.19 12.47 -14.99
C ALA A 181 15.04 13.58 -16.05
N ILE A 182 13.80 13.97 -16.40
CA ILE A 182 13.52 15.08 -17.32
C ILE A 182 14.03 16.40 -16.74
N ALA A 183 13.74 16.72 -15.47
CA ALA A 183 14.19 17.94 -14.82
C ALA A 183 15.72 17.97 -14.71
N GLU A 184 16.33 16.87 -14.27
CA GLU A 184 17.78 16.72 -14.09
C GLU A 184 18.54 16.88 -15.42
N ALA A 185 18.04 16.33 -16.51
CA ALA A 185 18.62 16.50 -17.86
C ALA A 185 18.63 17.97 -18.32
N GLN A 186 17.70 18.80 -17.78
CA GLN A 186 17.65 20.23 -18.01
C GLN A 186 18.47 21.04 -16.99
N GLY A 187 19.14 20.37 -16.03
CA GLY A 187 19.84 21.03 -14.93
C GLY A 187 18.90 21.74 -13.94
N LYS A 188 17.62 21.38 -13.90
CA LYS A 188 16.59 21.99 -13.06
C LYS A 188 16.21 21.08 -11.89
N PRO A 189 15.89 21.66 -10.72
CA PRO A 189 15.29 20.87 -9.65
C PRO A 189 13.87 20.47 -9.99
N LEU A 190 13.41 19.31 -9.49
CA LEU A 190 12.03 18.90 -9.56
C LEU A 190 11.32 19.33 -8.28
N GLY A 191 10.29 20.19 -8.42
CA GLY A 191 9.41 20.55 -7.30
C GLY A 191 8.47 19.40 -6.94
N ILE A 192 8.41 19.06 -5.67
CA ILE A 192 7.45 18.08 -5.12
C ILE A 192 6.86 18.55 -3.80
N ALA A 193 5.70 18.00 -3.45
CA ALA A 193 5.12 18.09 -2.13
C ALA A 193 4.93 16.69 -1.53
N VAL A 194 5.09 16.56 -0.22
CA VAL A 194 4.88 15.33 0.55
C VAL A 194 3.66 15.54 1.42
N ALA A 195 2.53 14.96 1.06
CA ALA A 195 1.27 15.07 1.80
C ALA A 195 1.16 13.90 2.80
N ILE A 196 0.99 14.21 4.07
CA ILE A 196 0.93 13.24 5.18
C ILE A 196 -0.41 13.37 5.89
N GLY A 197 -1.04 12.24 6.23
CA GLY A 197 -2.35 12.24 6.88
C GLY A 197 -3.47 12.64 5.90
N VAL A 198 -3.58 11.91 4.81
CA VAL A 198 -4.55 12.15 3.74
C VAL A 198 -5.81 11.28 3.90
N ASP A 199 -6.85 11.58 3.12
CA ASP A 199 -7.98 10.68 2.91
C ASP A 199 -7.48 9.27 2.50
N PRO A 200 -7.95 8.18 3.13
CA PRO A 200 -7.52 6.83 2.76
C PRO A 200 -7.75 6.47 1.29
N ALA A 201 -8.68 7.12 0.57
CA ALA A 201 -8.79 6.93 -0.87
C ALA A 201 -7.57 7.46 -1.63
N ILE A 202 -7.00 8.60 -1.19
CA ILE A 202 -5.73 9.15 -1.72
C ILE A 202 -4.56 8.25 -1.34
N LEU A 203 -4.55 7.77 -0.08
CA LEU A 203 -3.53 6.83 0.40
C LEU A 203 -3.47 5.56 -0.48
N ILE A 204 -4.63 5.00 -0.81
CA ILE A 204 -4.75 3.81 -1.69
C ILE A 204 -4.38 4.16 -3.13
N ALA A 205 -4.89 5.27 -3.66
CA ALA A 205 -4.64 5.68 -5.05
C ALA A 205 -3.15 5.88 -5.34
N ALA A 206 -2.40 6.48 -4.41
CA ALA A 206 -0.95 6.68 -4.52
C ALA A 206 -0.14 5.37 -4.60
N GLY A 207 -0.71 4.24 -4.18
CA GLY A 207 -0.13 2.89 -4.35
C GLY A 207 -0.39 2.27 -5.72
N CYS A 208 -1.33 2.80 -6.49
CA CYS A 208 -1.72 2.28 -7.79
C CYS A 208 -0.75 2.73 -8.90
N LYS A 209 -0.74 1.98 -10.01
CA LYS A 209 -0.07 2.40 -11.23
C LYS A 209 -1.13 2.88 -12.22
N TYR A 210 -1.03 4.14 -12.62
CA TYR A 210 -2.02 4.79 -13.47
C TYR A 210 -1.31 5.72 -14.49
N GLU A 211 -1.86 5.86 -15.70
CA GLU A 211 -1.28 6.74 -16.74
C GLU A 211 -1.74 8.21 -16.64
N GLY A 212 -2.41 8.58 -15.56
CA GLY A 212 -2.91 9.92 -15.27
C GLY A 212 -2.58 10.37 -13.86
N ASP A 213 -3.31 11.36 -13.37
CA ASP A 213 -3.23 11.81 -11.98
C ASP A 213 -4.02 10.84 -11.08
N GLU A 214 -3.36 10.19 -10.12
CA GLU A 214 -4.00 9.24 -9.20
C GLU A 214 -5.07 9.86 -8.30
N ASN A 215 -5.13 11.19 -8.18
CA ASN A 215 -6.29 11.88 -7.60
C ASN A 215 -7.60 11.51 -8.31
N GLN A 216 -7.55 11.14 -9.59
CA GLN A 216 -8.72 10.67 -10.34
C GLN A 216 -9.23 9.32 -9.83
N ILE A 217 -8.32 8.42 -9.42
CA ILE A 217 -8.66 7.13 -8.80
C ILE A 217 -9.32 7.39 -7.44
N ALA A 218 -8.73 8.27 -6.63
CA ALA A 218 -9.30 8.63 -5.32
C ALA A 218 -10.70 9.25 -5.49
N GLY A 219 -10.89 10.10 -6.49
CA GLY A 219 -12.19 10.64 -6.87
C GLY A 219 -13.19 9.56 -7.30
N ALA A 220 -12.76 8.57 -8.07
CA ALA A 220 -13.59 7.42 -8.47
C ALA A 220 -13.98 6.54 -7.26
N ILE A 221 -13.07 6.33 -6.30
CA ILE A 221 -13.37 5.66 -5.02
C ILE A 221 -14.44 6.44 -4.24
N ARG A 222 -14.36 7.76 -4.17
CA ARG A 222 -15.30 8.61 -3.42
C ARG A 222 -16.60 8.93 -4.19
N GLY A 223 -16.62 8.72 -5.51
CA GLY A 223 -17.73 9.14 -6.37
C GLY A 223 -17.88 10.67 -6.45
N LYS A 224 -16.84 11.43 -6.12
CA LYS A 224 -16.77 12.90 -6.16
C LYS A 224 -15.33 13.37 -6.36
N PRO A 225 -15.11 14.60 -6.92
CA PRO A 225 -13.77 15.16 -7.07
C PRO A 225 -13.01 15.25 -5.74
N VAL A 226 -11.71 14.95 -5.76
CA VAL A 226 -10.78 15.29 -4.69
C VAL A 226 -10.50 16.79 -4.76
N GLU A 227 -10.56 17.48 -3.63
CA GLU A 227 -10.17 18.89 -3.53
C GLU A 227 -8.65 18.99 -3.42
N VAL A 228 -8.04 19.79 -4.31
CA VAL A 228 -6.59 20.01 -4.38
C VAL A 228 -6.28 21.50 -4.37
N VAL A 229 -5.05 21.84 -3.96
CA VAL A 229 -4.53 23.22 -3.95
C VAL A 229 -3.18 23.29 -4.64
N ARG A 230 -2.74 24.51 -4.93
CA ARG A 230 -1.40 24.81 -5.42
C ARG A 230 -0.40 24.82 -4.27
N GLY A 231 0.84 24.43 -4.59
CA GLY A 231 1.96 24.55 -3.67
C GLY A 231 2.26 25.99 -3.30
N LEU A 232 2.86 26.17 -2.12
CA LEU A 232 3.32 27.45 -1.59
C LEU A 232 4.65 27.87 -2.23
N THR A 233 5.55 26.92 -2.41
CA THR A 233 6.94 27.15 -2.86
C THR A 233 7.31 26.31 -4.08
N VAL A 234 6.46 25.37 -4.50
CA VAL A 234 6.70 24.46 -5.63
C VAL A 234 5.61 24.59 -6.69
N ASP A 235 5.96 24.36 -7.96
CA ASP A 235 5.00 24.36 -9.07
C ASP A 235 4.26 23.01 -9.17
N VAL A 236 3.46 22.72 -8.16
CA VAL A 236 2.56 21.57 -8.08
C VAL A 236 1.16 22.10 -7.74
N ASP A 237 0.13 21.69 -8.48
CA ASP A 237 -1.24 22.20 -8.37
C ASP A 237 -2.29 21.11 -8.02
N THR A 238 -1.82 19.94 -7.61
CA THR A 238 -2.65 18.77 -7.28
C THR A 238 -2.41 18.26 -5.85
N ILE A 239 -1.97 19.14 -4.92
CA ILE A 239 -1.73 18.78 -3.52
C ILE A 239 -3.07 18.61 -2.80
N PRO A 240 -3.35 17.48 -2.14
CA PRO A 240 -4.59 17.25 -1.42
C PRO A 240 -4.87 18.33 -0.36
N ALA A 241 -6.03 19.01 -0.46
CA ALA A 241 -6.38 20.15 0.39
C ALA A 241 -6.61 19.75 1.87
N HIS A 242 -6.95 18.48 2.11
CA HIS A 242 -7.32 17.99 3.44
C HIS A 242 -6.23 17.13 4.13
N ALA A 243 -4.99 17.21 3.68
CA ALA A 243 -3.86 16.59 4.39
C ALA A 243 -3.67 17.18 5.80
N GLU A 244 -3.02 16.44 6.69
CA GLU A 244 -2.65 16.91 8.03
C GLU A 244 -1.38 17.77 8.02
N LEU A 245 -0.41 17.35 7.20
CA LEU A 245 0.90 17.97 7.03
C LEU A 245 1.30 17.93 5.56
N VAL A 246 1.88 18.99 5.05
CA VAL A 246 2.53 19.05 3.73
C VAL A 246 3.95 19.60 3.90
N ILE A 247 4.92 18.89 3.32
CA ILE A 247 6.32 19.32 3.23
C ILE A 247 6.60 19.58 1.75
N GLU A 248 6.98 20.80 1.41
CA GLU A 248 7.35 21.17 0.04
C GLU A 248 8.86 21.34 -0.12
N GLY A 249 9.35 21.07 -1.31
CA GLY A 249 10.75 21.26 -1.61
C GLY A 249 11.12 20.77 -3.02
N HIS A 250 12.41 20.62 -3.23
CA HIS A 250 12.98 20.31 -4.53
C HIS A 250 13.93 19.11 -4.47
N VAL A 251 13.77 18.18 -5.39
CA VAL A 251 14.77 17.16 -5.67
C VAL A 251 15.87 17.79 -6.50
N LEU A 252 17.08 17.83 -5.94
CA LEU A 252 18.21 18.56 -6.52
C LEU A 252 18.81 17.80 -7.69
N PRO A 253 19.12 18.47 -8.84
CA PRO A 253 19.76 17.82 -9.97
C PRO A 253 21.21 17.43 -9.65
N GLY A 254 21.61 16.21 -9.97
CA GLY A 254 22.98 15.72 -9.81
C GLY A 254 23.45 15.50 -8.38
N VAL A 255 22.66 15.84 -7.36
CA VAL A 255 23.03 15.66 -5.95
C VAL A 255 22.52 14.32 -5.44
N ARG A 256 23.44 13.51 -4.88
CA ARG A 256 23.13 12.20 -4.32
C ARG A 256 23.79 12.06 -2.94
N ARG A 257 23.13 11.36 -2.03
CA ARG A 257 23.65 10.94 -0.72
C ARG A 257 23.22 9.53 -0.38
N GLU A 258 23.98 8.84 0.42
CA GLU A 258 23.63 7.53 0.95
C GLU A 258 22.40 7.67 1.84
N GLU A 259 21.42 6.77 1.65
CA GLU A 259 20.15 6.64 2.34
C GLU A 259 19.90 5.17 2.64
N GLY A 260 19.35 4.86 3.80
CA GLY A 260 19.10 3.48 4.25
C GLY A 260 20.14 2.97 5.24
N PRO A 261 20.05 1.68 5.62
CA PRO A 261 19.04 0.71 5.21
C PRO A 261 17.65 1.01 5.77
N LEU A 262 16.61 0.41 5.17
CA LEU A 262 15.23 0.43 5.69
C LEU A 262 14.61 -0.95 5.52
N ALA A 263 13.75 -1.36 6.48
CA ALA A 263 12.92 -2.54 6.34
C ALA A 263 12.03 -2.45 5.09
N GLU A 264 11.94 -3.55 4.31
CA GLU A 264 11.23 -3.58 3.04
C GLU A 264 10.06 -4.58 3.05
N PHE A 265 9.18 -4.48 2.05
CA PHE A 265 7.96 -5.29 1.94
C PHE A 265 8.22 -6.82 1.94
N HIS A 266 9.39 -7.26 1.50
CA HIS A 266 9.78 -8.68 1.47
C HIS A 266 10.25 -9.22 2.84
N GLY A 267 10.26 -8.39 3.90
CA GLY A 267 10.62 -8.80 5.26
C GLY A 267 12.12 -8.79 5.57
N TYR A 268 12.95 -8.25 4.70
CA TYR A 268 14.39 -8.03 4.89
C TYR A 268 14.71 -6.54 4.84
N TYR A 269 15.91 -6.14 5.23
CA TYR A 269 16.38 -4.77 5.00
C TYR A 269 16.80 -4.59 3.55
N GLY A 270 16.39 -3.47 2.95
CA GLY A 270 16.99 -2.97 1.72
C GLY A 270 18.39 -2.44 2.01
N GLU A 271 19.32 -2.63 1.08
CA GLU A 271 20.67 -2.08 1.21
C GLU A 271 20.65 -0.54 1.15
N PRO A 272 21.67 0.12 1.77
CA PRO A 272 21.88 1.54 1.56
C PRO A 272 22.03 1.89 0.08
N TRP A 273 21.45 3.01 -0.32
CA TRP A 273 21.44 3.42 -1.73
C TRP A 273 21.86 4.87 -1.87
N ASN A 274 22.59 5.20 -2.94
CA ASN A 274 22.99 6.56 -3.25
C ASN A 274 21.82 7.32 -3.90
N SER A 275 20.95 7.87 -3.07
CA SER A 275 19.65 8.45 -3.41
C SER A 275 19.71 9.94 -3.73
N PRO A 276 18.81 10.45 -4.60
CA PRO A 276 18.60 11.89 -4.79
C PRO A 276 18.33 12.61 -3.47
N VAL A 277 18.79 13.86 -3.39
CA VAL A 277 18.57 14.71 -2.22
C VAL A 277 17.33 15.59 -2.47
N PHE A 278 16.40 15.54 -1.55
CA PHE A 278 15.26 16.45 -1.46
C PHE A 278 15.55 17.54 -0.45
N GLU A 279 15.51 18.81 -0.87
CA GLU A 279 15.71 19.99 -0.02
C GLU A 279 14.39 20.68 0.24
N VAL A 280 14.04 20.82 1.54
CA VAL A 280 12.78 21.39 2.01
C VAL A 280 12.76 22.90 1.88
N THR A 281 11.67 23.45 1.37
CA THR A 281 11.42 24.90 1.21
C THR A 281 10.21 25.39 2.00
N ALA A 282 9.28 24.51 2.39
CA ALA A 282 8.18 24.85 3.27
C ALA A 282 7.72 23.61 4.07
N ILE A 283 7.23 23.87 5.29
CA ILE A 283 6.48 22.92 6.11
C ILE A 283 5.18 23.60 6.50
N ALA A 284 4.04 22.94 6.25
CA ALA A 284 2.74 23.51 6.60
C ALA A 284 1.79 22.43 7.13
N HIS A 285 1.09 22.70 8.24
CA HIS A 285 0.25 21.71 8.89
C HIS A 285 -1.02 22.30 9.50
N ARG A 286 -2.00 21.41 9.74
CA ARG A 286 -3.22 21.71 10.47
C ARG A 286 -2.93 21.99 11.94
N GLU A 287 -3.89 22.53 12.64
CA GLU A 287 -3.89 22.63 14.10
C GLU A 287 -4.06 21.21 14.72
N ASN A 288 -3.26 20.89 15.76
CA ASN A 288 -3.20 19.56 16.39
C ASN A 288 -3.03 18.43 15.34
N PRO A 289 -1.94 18.45 14.60
CA PRO A 289 -1.77 17.61 13.41
C PRO A 289 -1.53 16.14 13.78
N ILE A 290 -1.94 15.27 12.86
CA ILE A 290 -1.75 13.82 12.99
C ILE A 290 -0.72 13.39 11.95
N PHE A 291 0.44 12.93 12.42
CA PHE A 291 1.44 12.35 11.54
C PHE A 291 1.04 10.90 11.22
N GLN A 292 0.79 10.62 9.95
CA GLN A 292 0.50 9.25 9.50
C GLN A 292 1.78 8.58 9.01
N THR A 293 2.03 7.36 9.51
CA THR A 293 3.15 6.53 9.07
C THR A 293 2.65 5.16 8.64
N ILE A 294 3.38 4.51 7.74
CA ILE A 294 3.19 3.10 7.36
C ILE A 294 4.34 2.31 7.97
N VAL A 295 4.05 1.23 8.69
CA VAL A 295 5.08 0.35 9.24
C VAL A 295 5.64 -0.52 8.11
N PRO A 296 6.94 -0.37 7.75
CA PRO A 296 7.50 -1.10 6.61
C PRO A 296 7.46 -2.62 6.80
N GLY A 297 7.17 -3.37 5.74
CA GLY A 297 7.15 -4.83 5.75
C GLY A 297 5.89 -5.47 6.35
N TRP A 298 4.95 -4.69 6.89
CA TRP A 298 3.71 -5.20 7.49
C TRP A 298 2.48 -5.00 6.60
N ASN A 299 1.33 -5.45 7.09
CA ASN A 299 0.12 -5.60 6.29
C ASN A 299 -0.30 -4.33 5.55
N GLU A 300 -0.26 -3.15 6.19
CA GLU A 300 -0.63 -1.89 5.53
C GLU A 300 0.24 -1.63 4.31
N HIS A 301 1.56 -1.81 4.44
CA HIS A 301 2.49 -1.69 3.31
C HIS A 301 2.13 -2.66 2.18
N ILE A 302 1.79 -3.91 2.53
CA ILE A 302 1.43 -4.93 1.54
C ILE A 302 0.07 -4.64 0.91
N TYR A 303 -0.93 -4.20 1.69
CA TYR A 303 -2.24 -3.82 1.15
C TYR A 303 -2.11 -2.70 0.12
N ILE A 304 -1.42 -1.62 0.46
CA ILE A 304 -1.27 -0.45 -0.42
C ILE A 304 -0.43 -0.78 -1.65
N GLY A 305 0.71 -1.44 -1.48
CA GLY A 305 1.67 -1.66 -2.57
C GLY A 305 1.41 -2.90 -3.41
N ASN A 306 0.72 -3.91 -2.88
CA ASN A 306 0.58 -5.22 -3.53
C ASN A 306 -0.87 -5.69 -3.69
N VAL A 307 -1.69 -5.61 -2.65
CA VAL A 307 -3.02 -6.22 -2.67
C VAL A 307 -3.99 -5.37 -3.50
N LEU A 308 -4.26 -4.15 -3.05
CA LEU A 308 -5.30 -3.29 -3.60
C LEU A 308 -5.08 -2.93 -5.08
N PRO A 309 -3.87 -2.59 -5.53
CA PRO A 309 -3.66 -2.28 -6.95
C PRO A 309 -3.60 -3.52 -7.85
N ARG A 310 -3.31 -4.71 -7.32
CA ARG A 310 -3.00 -5.90 -8.14
C ARG A 310 -4.07 -6.99 -8.13
N GLU A 311 -4.92 -7.09 -7.10
CA GLU A 311 -6.04 -8.05 -7.13
C GLU A 311 -7.00 -7.82 -8.31
N PRO A 312 -7.34 -6.59 -8.72
CA PRO A 312 -8.12 -6.36 -9.94
C PRO A 312 -7.47 -6.89 -11.20
N LEU A 313 -6.14 -6.72 -11.34
CA LEU A 313 -5.38 -7.27 -12.47
C LEU A 313 -5.35 -8.79 -12.43
N LEU A 314 -5.09 -9.38 -11.26
CA LEU A 314 -5.10 -10.82 -11.05
C LEU A 314 -6.46 -11.43 -11.43
N MET A 315 -7.57 -10.82 -10.96
CA MET A 315 -8.92 -11.24 -11.31
C MET A 315 -9.15 -11.19 -12.82
N ARG A 316 -8.76 -10.10 -13.48
CA ARG A 316 -8.90 -9.91 -14.91
C ARG A 316 -8.17 -11.00 -15.70
N PHE A 317 -6.89 -11.22 -15.43
CA PHE A 317 -6.07 -12.19 -16.16
C PHE A 317 -6.48 -13.63 -15.89
N ALA A 318 -6.77 -13.99 -14.64
CA ALA A 318 -7.29 -15.31 -14.29
C ALA A 318 -8.64 -15.60 -14.96
N SER A 319 -9.54 -14.61 -15.02
CA SER A 319 -10.86 -14.74 -15.67
C SER A 319 -10.78 -14.85 -17.20
N HIS A 320 -9.70 -14.39 -17.82
CA HIS A 320 -9.44 -14.66 -19.25
C HIS A 320 -9.03 -16.12 -19.47
N ALA A 321 -8.30 -16.72 -18.54
CA ALA A 321 -7.90 -18.12 -18.63
C ALA A 321 -9.07 -19.09 -18.33
N SER A 322 -10.00 -18.72 -17.43
CA SER A 322 -11.22 -19.50 -17.15
C SER A 322 -12.38 -18.64 -16.67
N LYS A 323 -13.59 -18.91 -17.21
CA LYS A 323 -14.84 -18.31 -16.75
C LYS A 323 -15.34 -18.87 -15.40
N ASN A 324 -14.69 -19.91 -14.88
CA ASN A 324 -14.97 -20.46 -13.56
C ASN A 324 -14.31 -19.71 -12.40
N VAL A 325 -13.41 -18.78 -12.66
CA VAL A 325 -12.80 -17.95 -11.60
C VAL A 325 -13.91 -17.20 -10.87
N GLN A 326 -13.94 -17.38 -9.56
CA GLN A 326 -14.92 -16.78 -8.67
C GLN A 326 -14.34 -15.65 -7.84
N ALA A 327 -13.14 -15.85 -7.29
CA ALA A 327 -12.46 -14.90 -6.47
C ALA A 327 -10.94 -15.05 -6.59
N VAL A 328 -10.22 -14.01 -6.23
CA VAL A 328 -8.76 -14.02 -6.11
C VAL A 328 -8.36 -13.40 -4.78
N HIS A 329 -7.18 -13.74 -4.30
CA HIS A 329 -6.61 -13.13 -3.11
C HIS A 329 -5.10 -13.10 -3.18
N ILE A 330 -4.53 -12.01 -2.71
CA ILE A 330 -3.09 -11.84 -2.46
C ILE A 330 -2.90 -11.78 -0.95
N PRO A 331 -2.60 -12.91 -0.28
CA PRO A 331 -2.51 -12.93 1.18
C PRO A 331 -1.40 -12.00 1.67
N PRO A 332 -1.68 -11.00 2.52
CA PRO A 332 -0.66 -10.03 2.94
C PRO A 332 0.51 -10.67 3.68
N TYR A 333 0.29 -11.75 4.41
CA TYR A 333 1.36 -12.52 5.09
C TYR A 333 2.31 -13.26 4.13
N THR A 334 2.13 -13.16 2.82
CA THR A 334 3.03 -13.72 1.79
C THR A 334 3.80 -12.63 1.04
N ASN A 335 3.74 -11.41 1.52
CA ASN A 335 4.47 -10.25 1.00
C ASN A 335 4.21 -9.97 -0.49
N GLY A 336 3.04 -10.41 -1.00
CA GLY A 336 2.63 -10.23 -2.39
C GLY A 336 3.29 -11.16 -3.41
N PHE A 337 4.03 -12.20 -2.96
CA PHE A 337 4.67 -13.17 -3.84
C PHE A 337 3.80 -14.40 -4.12
N LEU A 338 2.85 -14.71 -3.25
CA LEU A 338 1.89 -15.79 -3.45
C LEU A 338 0.52 -15.20 -3.73
N VAL A 339 -0.16 -15.79 -4.72
CA VAL A 339 -1.54 -15.46 -5.06
C VAL A 339 -2.41 -16.72 -5.03
N VAL A 340 -3.67 -16.52 -4.67
CA VAL A 340 -4.67 -17.58 -4.64
C VAL A 340 -5.76 -17.27 -5.64
N VAL A 341 -6.14 -18.24 -6.46
CA VAL A 341 -7.28 -18.15 -7.38
C VAL A 341 -8.30 -19.20 -7.02
N GLN A 342 -9.52 -18.77 -6.75
CA GLN A 342 -10.63 -19.66 -6.41
C GLN A 342 -11.51 -19.90 -7.64
N LEU A 343 -11.71 -21.16 -7.99
CA LEU A 343 -12.67 -21.61 -8.99
C LEU A 343 -14.02 -21.95 -8.32
N LYS A 344 -15.13 -21.74 -9.02
CA LYS A 344 -16.44 -22.27 -8.58
C LYS A 344 -16.37 -23.80 -8.46
N LYS A 345 -15.85 -24.43 -9.51
CA LYS A 345 -15.59 -25.86 -9.58
C LYS A 345 -14.73 -26.11 -10.82
N LYS A 346 -13.69 -26.96 -10.66
CA LYS A 346 -12.86 -27.39 -11.78
C LYS A 346 -13.67 -28.13 -12.84
N THR A 347 -13.52 -27.78 -14.12
CA THR A 347 -14.20 -28.41 -15.25
C THR A 347 -13.35 -29.47 -15.93
N ASN A 348 -12.02 -29.33 -15.92
CA ASN A 348 -11.09 -30.31 -16.44
C ASN A 348 -9.73 -30.21 -15.72
N MET A 349 -8.88 -31.24 -15.89
CA MET A 349 -7.61 -31.38 -15.17
C MET A 349 -6.56 -30.33 -15.58
N GLY A 350 -6.68 -29.72 -16.76
CA GLY A 350 -5.75 -28.69 -17.22
C GLY A 350 -6.13 -27.27 -16.83
N GLU A 351 -7.37 -27.05 -16.39
CA GLU A 351 -7.90 -25.71 -16.10
C GLU A 351 -7.10 -24.97 -15.00
N PRO A 352 -6.76 -25.59 -13.83
CA PRO A 352 -5.97 -24.92 -12.80
C PRO A 352 -4.60 -24.44 -13.32
N ARG A 353 -3.96 -25.23 -14.18
CA ARG A 353 -2.67 -24.87 -14.78
C ARG A 353 -2.77 -23.64 -15.69
N ASN A 354 -3.81 -23.56 -16.53
CA ASN A 354 -4.06 -22.40 -17.39
C ASN A 354 -4.36 -21.15 -16.56
N VAL A 355 -5.12 -21.28 -15.49
CA VAL A 355 -5.44 -20.19 -14.57
C VAL A 355 -4.19 -19.66 -13.87
N ALA A 356 -3.31 -20.54 -13.40
CA ALA A 356 -2.06 -20.14 -12.79
C ALA A 356 -1.11 -19.42 -13.79
N LEU A 357 -1.06 -19.87 -15.06
CA LEU A 357 -0.32 -19.17 -16.12
C LEU A 357 -0.90 -17.78 -16.38
N GLY A 358 -2.23 -17.64 -16.40
CA GLY A 358 -2.91 -16.35 -16.48
C GLY A 358 -2.55 -15.44 -15.30
N ALA A 359 -2.53 -15.97 -14.09
CA ALA A 359 -2.13 -15.22 -12.90
C ALA A 359 -0.69 -14.69 -13.00
N PHE A 360 0.25 -15.48 -13.48
CA PHE A 360 1.64 -15.05 -13.65
C PHE A 360 1.81 -13.93 -14.69
N ALA A 361 0.95 -13.89 -15.70
CA ALA A 361 0.96 -12.83 -16.69
C ALA A 361 0.42 -11.48 -16.14
N ALA A 362 -0.33 -11.50 -15.04
CA ALA A 362 -0.89 -10.29 -14.44
C ALA A 362 0.16 -9.38 -13.81
N HIS A 363 1.18 -9.95 -13.14
CA HIS A 363 2.24 -9.15 -12.52
C HIS A 363 3.54 -9.96 -12.31
N PRO A 364 4.73 -9.36 -12.53
CA PRO A 364 6.02 -10.03 -12.35
C PRO A 364 6.23 -10.58 -10.94
N ASN A 365 5.76 -9.90 -9.90
CA ASN A 365 5.95 -10.33 -8.50
C ASN A 365 5.25 -11.64 -8.15
N PHE A 366 4.24 -12.07 -8.90
CA PHE A 366 3.53 -13.30 -8.59
C PHE A 366 4.43 -14.51 -8.90
N ARG A 367 5.00 -15.06 -7.83
CA ARG A 367 5.94 -16.20 -7.91
C ARG A 367 5.25 -17.53 -7.69
N VAL A 368 4.28 -17.59 -6.76
CA VAL A 368 3.51 -18.78 -6.46
C VAL A 368 2.04 -18.53 -6.72
N CYS A 369 1.37 -19.42 -7.46
CA CYS A 369 -0.06 -19.38 -7.66
C CYS A 369 -0.70 -20.67 -7.17
N VAL A 370 -1.59 -20.57 -6.18
CA VAL A 370 -2.39 -21.68 -5.67
C VAL A 370 -3.78 -21.59 -6.23
N VAL A 371 -4.26 -22.63 -6.90
CA VAL A 371 -5.61 -22.71 -7.43
C VAL A 371 -6.44 -23.65 -6.56
N VAL A 372 -7.56 -23.17 -6.02
CA VAL A 372 -8.47 -23.88 -5.12
C VAL A 372 -9.90 -23.85 -5.65
N GLU A 373 -10.82 -24.58 -5.02
CA GLU A 373 -12.27 -24.52 -5.31
C GLU A 373 -13.03 -23.74 -4.22
N SER A 374 -14.32 -23.48 -4.47
CA SER A 374 -15.17 -22.62 -3.65
C SER A 374 -15.42 -23.07 -2.21
N ASP A 375 -15.07 -24.32 -1.87
CA ASP A 375 -15.12 -24.85 -0.50
C ASP A 375 -13.91 -24.51 0.36
N VAL A 376 -12.92 -23.78 -0.20
CA VAL A 376 -11.75 -23.24 0.52
C VAL A 376 -11.95 -21.75 0.74
N ASN A 377 -11.89 -21.32 1.99
CA ASN A 377 -11.85 -19.89 2.31
C ASN A 377 -10.46 -19.31 2.01
N ILE A 378 -10.32 -18.61 0.90
CA ILE A 378 -9.03 -18.03 0.45
C ILE A 378 -8.50 -16.91 1.35
N TYR A 379 -9.31 -16.39 2.25
CA TYR A 379 -8.92 -15.34 3.22
C TYR A 379 -8.46 -15.92 4.57
N ASP A 380 -8.60 -17.24 4.77
CA ASP A 380 -8.15 -17.94 5.98
C ASP A 380 -6.86 -18.71 5.71
N PRO A 381 -5.72 -18.31 6.34
CA PRO A 381 -4.46 -19.01 6.20
C PRO A 381 -4.52 -20.50 6.54
N SER A 382 -5.32 -20.85 7.56
CA SER A 382 -5.47 -22.24 8.01
C SER A 382 -6.19 -23.09 6.96
N ASP A 383 -7.19 -22.50 6.30
CA ASP A 383 -7.95 -23.17 5.27
C ASP A 383 -7.15 -23.38 3.99
N LEU A 384 -6.35 -22.37 3.63
CA LEU A 384 -5.42 -22.49 2.51
C LEU A 384 -4.34 -23.55 2.78
N MET A 385 -3.77 -23.57 3.98
CA MET A 385 -2.78 -24.59 4.37
C MET A 385 -3.40 -25.99 4.41
N TRP A 386 -4.65 -26.11 4.90
CA TRP A 386 -5.39 -27.36 4.82
C TRP A 386 -5.53 -27.87 3.37
N ALA A 387 -5.91 -27.01 2.44
CA ALA A 387 -6.05 -27.38 1.03
C ALA A 387 -4.70 -27.84 0.44
N LEU A 388 -3.63 -27.11 0.71
CA LEU A 388 -2.27 -27.46 0.26
C LEU A 388 -1.80 -28.82 0.78
N THR A 389 -2.07 -29.14 2.05
CA THR A 389 -1.57 -30.36 2.69
C THR A 389 -2.45 -31.59 2.46
N THR A 390 -3.74 -31.40 2.16
CA THR A 390 -4.67 -32.53 2.00
C THR A 390 -5.03 -32.85 0.55
N ARG A 391 -4.84 -31.89 -0.39
CA ARG A 391 -5.27 -32.04 -1.79
C ARG A 391 -4.11 -32.18 -2.77
N VAL A 392 -2.97 -31.57 -2.46
CA VAL A 392 -1.84 -31.50 -3.40
C VAL A 392 -1.00 -32.78 -3.34
N ASP A 393 -0.87 -33.45 -4.48
CA ASP A 393 0.21 -34.39 -4.72
C ASP A 393 1.40 -33.63 -5.27
N TRP A 394 2.43 -33.46 -4.42
CA TRP A 394 3.59 -32.63 -4.72
C TRP A 394 4.41 -33.11 -5.94
N GLY A 395 4.18 -34.34 -6.41
CA GLY A 395 4.79 -34.88 -7.62
C GLY A 395 4.00 -34.62 -8.91
N GLN A 396 2.69 -34.37 -8.82
CA GLN A 396 1.81 -34.29 -9.99
C GLN A 396 1.10 -32.95 -10.13
N ASP A 397 0.76 -32.29 -9.00
CA ASP A 397 -0.08 -31.10 -8.97
C ASP A 397 0.72 -29.80 -8.97
N ILE A 398 2.05 -29.90 -9.11
CA ILE A 398 2.94 -28.77 -9.25
C ILE A 398 3.46 -28.67 -10.68
N PHE A 399 3.60 -27.44 -11.16
CA PHE A 399 4.39 -27.15 -12.34
C PHE A 399 5.24 -25.91 -12.12
N THR A 400 6.34 -25.80 -12.85
CA THR A 400 7.26 -24.67 -12.77
C THR A 400 7.38 -23.95 -14.11
N VAL A 401 7.64 -22.65 -14.05
CA VAL A 401 8.00 -21.80 -15.19
C VAL A 401 9.39 -21.22 -14.88
N PRO A 402 10.46 -21.86 -15.35
CA PRO A 402 11.82 -21.40 -15.12
C PRO A 402 12.15 -20.16 -15.94
N HIS A 403 13.19 -19.40 -15.53
CA HIS A 403 13.68 -18.20 -16.22
C HIS A 403 12.62 -17.15 -16.46
N ALA A 404 11.66 -17.02 -15.54
CA ALA A 404 10.61 -16.02 -15.60
C ALA A 404 11.05 -14.72 -14.91
N GLN A 405 10.57 -13.59 -15.42
CA GLN A 405 10.77 -12.29 -14.78
C GLN A 405 10.00 -12.25 -13.45
N GLY A 406 10.69 -11.85 -12.39
CA GLY A 406 10.16 -11.52 -11.08
C GLY A 406 10.55 -10.11 -10.67
N HIS A 407 10.69 -9.87 -9.36
CA HIS A 407 11.14 -8.60 -8.81
C HIS A 407 12.61 -8.69 -8.40
N GLU A 408 13.39 -7.64 -8.63
CA GLU A 408 14.81 -7.56 -8.25
C GLU A 408 15.01 -7.68 -6.74
N MET A 409 14.07 -7.17 -5.94
CA MET A 409 14.08 -7.28 -4.48
C MET A 409 13.53 -8.62 -3.95
N ASP A 410 13.10 -9.56 -4.81
CA ASP A 410 12.70 -10.89 -4.35
C ASP A 410 13.97 -11.70 -4.00
N PRO A 411 14.18 -12.04 -2.72
CA PRO A 411 15.43 -12.70 -2.29
C PRO A 411 15.61 -14.10 -2.85
N ALA A 412 14.60 -14.67 -3.49
CA ALA A 412 14.69 -15.98 -4.15
C ALA A 412 15.02 -15.89 -5.65
N ASN A 413 15.11 -14.68 -6.21
CA ASN A 413 15.50 -14.44 -7.59
C ASN A 413 17.01 -14.12 -7.67
N ASP A 414 17.56 -14.15 -8.89
CA ASP A 414 18.91 -13.64 -9.13
C ASP A 414 18.96 -12.11 -9.07
N SER A 415 20.16 -11.54 -9.17
CA SER A 415 20.37 -10.07 -9.12
C SER A 415 19.70 -9.28 -10.25
N LYS A 416 19.15 -9.94 -11.26
CA LYS A 416 18.38 -9.34 -12.36
C LYS A 416 16.87 -9.53 -12.20
N GLY A 417 16.44 -10.10 -11.08
CA GLY A 417 15.05 -10.43 -10.82
C GLY A 417 14.53 -11.64 -11.60
N ILE A 418 15.41 -12.51 -12.11
CA ILE A 418 15.01 -13.70 -12.85
C ILE A 418 14.93 -14.90 -11.89
N GLY A 419 13.80 -15.60 -11.92
CA GLY A 419 13.55 -16.74 -11.05
C GLY A 419 12.62 -17.78 -11.65
N THR A 420 12.11 -18.66 -10.80
CA THR A 420 11.15 -19.69 -11.18
C THR A 420 9.79 -19.41 -10.56
N LYS A 421 8.74 -19.44 -11.38
CA LYS A 421 7.36 -19.38 -10.89
C LYS A 421 6.81 -20.79 -10.68
N ILE A 422 5.92 -20.94 -9.67
CA ILE A 422 5.36 -22.23 -9.26
C ILE A 422 3.84 -22.14 -9.26
N GLY A 423 3.18 -22.96 -10.09
CA GLY A 423 1.73 -23.17 -10.05
C GLY A 423 1.38 -24.46 -9.29
N ILE A 424 0.37 -24.38 -8.43
CA ILE A 424 -0.07 -25.47 -7.55
C ILE A 424 -1.57 -25.70 -7.76
N ASP A 425 -1.96 -26.89 -8.22
CA ASP A 425 -3.37 -27.32 -8.26
C ASP A 425 -3.77 -27.93 -6.91
N ALA A 426 -4.46 -27.14 -6.09
CA ALA A 426 -5.04 -27.57 -4.82
C ALA A 426 -6.57 -27.75 -4.92
N THR A 427 -7.08 -28.02 -6.13
CA THR A 427 -8.48 -28.35 -6.35
C THR A 427 -8.76 -29.81 -5.98
N PHE A 428 -10.04 -30.16 -5.81
CA PHE A 428 -10.42 -31.51 -5.44
C PHE A 428 -10.43 -32.45 -6.66
N ASP A 429 -9.68 -33.56 -6.59
CA ASP A 429 -9.70 -34.59 -7.61
C ASP A 429 -10.47 -35.82 -7.15
N LYS A 430 -11.70 -35.99 -7.64
CA LYS A 430 -12.57 -37.14 -7.34
C LYS A 430 -12.03 -38.47 -7.86
N GLY A 431 -11.21 -38.45 -8.91
CA GLY A 431 -10.59 -39.67 -9.47
C GLY A 431 -9.59 -40.31 -8.52
N ARG A 432 -8.81 -39.48 -7.81
CA ARG A 432 -7.84 -39.92 -6.79
C ARG A 432 -8.46 -40.11 -5.40
N ARG A 433 -9.57 -39.46 -5.11
CA ARG A 433 -10.19 -39.40 -3.77
C ARG A 433 -11.69 -39.59 -3.83
N PRO A 434 -12.18 -40.83 -3.66
CA PRO A 434 -13.61 -41.11 -3.71
C PRO A 434 -14.41 -40.64 -2.48
N TYR A 435 -13.75 -40.05 -1.48
CA TYR A 435 -14.32 -39.72 -0.15
C TYR A 435 -15.26 -38.49 -0.14
N GLY A 436 -15.89 -38.12 -1.20
CA GLY A 436 -17.04 -37.25 -1.16
C GLY A 436 -16.76 -35.80 -0.79
N SER A 437 -17.27 -35.34 0.33
CA SER A 437 -17.32 -33.94 0.72
C SER A 437 -16.39 -33.62 1.91
N ARG A 438 -15.96 -32.36 1.98
CA ARG A 438 -15.32 -31.81 3.19
C ARG A 438 -16.29 -31.90 4.38
N VAL A 439 -15.78 -32.23 5.55
CA VAL A 439 -16.54 -32.21 6.79
C VAL A 439 -17.00 -30.76 7.07
N SER A 440 -18.27 -30.60 7.41
CA SER A 440 -18.85 -29.33 7.81
C SER A 440 -19.57 -29.48 9.15
N TYR A 441 -19.53 -28.41 9.96
CA TYR A 441 -20.26 -28.31 11.21
C TYR A 441 -21.28 -27.18 11.14
N PRO A 442 -22.42 -27.28 11.87
CA PRO A 442 -23.31 -26.15 12.02
C PRO A 442 -22.56 -24.97 12.64
N MET A 443 -22.64 -23.80 12.02
CA MET A 443 -22.08 -22.57 12.56
C MET A 443 -22.96 -22.12 13.73
N VAL A 444 -22.44 -22.19 14.93
CA VAL A 444 -23.12 -21.69 16.14
C VAL A 444 -22.57 -20.32 16.53
N GLU A 445 -23.41 -19.45 17.05
CA GLU A 445 -22.98 -18.18 17.64
C GLU A 445 -22.32 -18.45 19.00
N LEU A 446 -21.00 -18.52 19.01
CA LEU A 446 -20.23 -18.89 20.20
C LEU A 446 -20.53 -17.97 21.41
N ALA A 447 -20.83 -16.70 21.17
CA ALA A 447 -21.21 -15.74 22.21
C ALA A 447 -22.45 -16.15 23.02
N LYS A 448 -23.32 -17.02 22.49
CA LYS A 448 -24.47 -17.56 23.23
C LYS A 448 -24.09 -18.60 24.28
N TYR A 449 -22.86 -19.12 24.22
CA TYR A 449 -22.37 -20.22 25.07
C TYR A 449 -21.22 -19.78 25.99
N LEU A 450 -20.62 -18.62 25.72
CA LEU A 450 -19.57 -18.03 26.55
C LEU A 450 -20.22 -16.97 27.44
N SER A 451 -20.31 -17.24 28.73
CA SER A 451 -20.78 -16.30 29.77
C SER A 451 -19.66 -15.44 30.32
#